data_96a208e7f68f7a24258ca5eb4787f407
#
_entry.id   96a208e7f68f7a24258ca5eb4787f407
#
_cell.length_a   1.000
_cell.length_b   1.000
_cell.length_c   1.000
_cell.angle_alpha   90.00
_cell.angle_beta   90.00
_cell.angle_gamma   90.00
#
_symmetry.space_group_name_H-M   'P 1'
#
loop_
_entity.id
_entity.type
_entity.pdbx_description
1 polymer ?
#
loop_
_entity_poly.entity_id
_entity_poly.type
_entity_poly.pdbx_seq_one_letter_code
_entity_poly.pdbx_strand_id
1 'polypeptide(L)'
;YSWFKFGDKQYAEKFASDLFEGFIEEFGDILLSNKEIIILPSPYLSIPTASNFLCYYFKKRLNSFLYKNNIKASVESKIYRNQTYVTDYGNLDFEERVKLISNDTYYIDKDFINNKLCIFVDDIKITGSHEHTVNKILNQYNVQGNFVFVYFAELINKTIHPKIENHYNYFAVKNVEDIIDLINRSYFQYNTRIIKFILKLEEEQFSYLINSIPIDKRNELFHLAVSNNYHQIAEYQNNIEVIKID
;
A
#
# COMPACT_ATOMS: atom_id res chain seq x y z
N TYR A 1 -13.19 5.14 1.75
CA TYR A 1 -12.06 4.58 1.02
C TYR A 1 -11.00 5.66 0.67
N SER A 2 -11.40 6.81 0.13
CA SER A 2 -10.50 7.90 -0.27
C SER A 2 -9.57 8.35 0.86
N TRP A 3 -10.10 8.66 2.05
CA TRP A 3 -9.27 9.03 3.22
C TRP A 3 -8.23 7.96 3.57
N PHE A 4 -8.62 6.67 3.52
CA PHE A 4 -7.69 5.56 3.69
C PHE A 4 -6.54 5.61 2.66
N LYS A 5 -6.87 5.83 1.39
CA LYS A 5 -5.85 5.90 0.30
C LYS A 5 -4.89 7.07 0.47
N PHE A 6 -5.30 8.12 1.18
CA PHE A 6 -4.46 9.30 1.46
C PHE A 6 -3.83 9.30 2.86
N GLY A 7 -3.91 8.22 3.63
CA GLY A 7 -3.10 8.03 4.83
C GLY A 7 -3.84 8.21 6.16
N ASP A 8 -5.17 8.23 6.18
CA ASP A 8 -5.94 8.17 7.42
C ASP A 8 -5.98 6.74 7.96
N LYS A 9 -5.22 6.50 9.04
CA LYS A 9 -5.08 5.17 9.66
C LYS A 9 -6.34 4.67 10.35
N GLN A 10 -7.28 5.52 10.73
CA GLN A 10 -8.56 5.07 11.30
C GLN A 10 -9.33 4.21 10.31
N TYR A 11 -9.33 4.63 9.03
CA TYR A 11 -9.96 3.82 7.99
C TYR A 11 -9.17 2.56 7.67
N ALA A 12 -7.82 2.59 7.77
CA ALA A 12 -7.02 1.38 7.62
C ALA A 12 -7.35 0.35 8.72
N GLU A 13 -7.47 0.79 9.96
CA GLU A 13 -7.85 -0.07 11.09
C GLU A 13 -9.28 -0.62 10.96
N LYS A 14 -10.23 0.23 10.57
CA LYS A 14 -11.62 -0.19 10.33
C LYS A 14 -11.69 -1.25 9.23
N PHE A 15 -11.13 -0.96 8.07
CA PHE A 15 -11.16 -1.89 6.92
C PHE A 15 -10.43 -3.19 7.22
N ALA A 16 -9.34 -3.14 7.99
CA ALA A 16 -8.63 -4.34 8.43
C ALA A 16 -9.47 -5.20 9.39
N SER A 17 -10.29 -4.57 10.24
CA SER A 17 -11.23 -5.28 11.11
C SER A 17 -12.28 -6.01 10.28
N ASP A 18 -12.95 -5.28 9.39
CA ASP A 18 -14.02 -5.82 8.55
C ASP A 18 -13.47 -6.97 7.66
N LEU A 19 -12.28 -6.76 7.06
CA LEU A 19 -11.59 -7.76 6.24
C LEU A 19 -11.23 -9.01 7.05
N PHE A 20 -10.74 -8.82 8.27
CA PHE A 20 -10.35 -9.93 9.13
C PHE A 20 -11.55 -10.78 9.55
N GLU A 21 -12.69 -10.18 9.86
CA GLU A 21 -13.92 -10.90 10.22
C GLU A 21 -14.36 -11.82 9.07
N GLY A 22 -14.47 -11.31 7.83
CA GLY A 22 -14.80 -12.14 6.68
C GLY A 22 -13.72 -13.19 6.37
N PHE A 23 -12.44 -12.85 6.55
CA PHE A 23 -11.35 -13.78 6.34
C PHE A 23 -11.39 -14.98 7.30
N ILE A 24 -11.71 -14.78 8.56
CA ILE A 24 -11.79 -15.86 9.55
C ILE A 24 -12.99 -16.77 9.29
N GLU A 25 -14.12 -16.23 8.84
CA GLU A 25 -15.29 -17.04 8.47
C GLU A 25 -14.98 -18.00 7.33
N GLU A 26 -14.16 -17.59 6.35
CA GLU A 26 -13.86 -18.37 5.16
C GLU A 26 -12.58 -19.23 5.30
N PHE A 27 -11.55 -18.71 5.94
CA PHE A 27 -10.21 -19.30 5.96
C PHE A 27 -9.71 -19.69 7.38
N GLY A 28 -10.58 -19.66 8.39
CA GLY A 28 -10.19 -20.00 9.78
C GLY A 28 -9.53 -21.37 9.88
N ASP A 29 -10.05 -22.39 9.22
CA ASP A 29 -9.53 -23.76 9.28
C ASP A 29 -8.13 -23.90 8.68
N ILE A 30 -7.82 -23.15 7.61
CA ILE A 30 -6.49 -23.19 7.01
C ILE A 30 -5.44 -22.59 7.94
N LEU A 31 -5.81 -21.60 8.75
CA LEU A 31 -4.92 -21.03 9.77
C LEU A 31 -4.62 -22.05 10.86
N LEU A 32 -5.64 -22.79 11.33
CA LEU A 32 -5.51 -23.76 12.41
C LEU A 32 -4.67 -24.98 12.00
N SER A 33 -4.62 -25.29 10.69
CA SER A 33 -3.86 -26.42 10.15
C SER A 33 -2.40 -26.08 9.82
N ASN A 34 -1.99 -24.82 9.85
CA ASN A 34 -0.66 -24.36 9.47
C ASN A 34 0.15 -23.86 10.69
N LYS A 35 1.40 -24.33 10.81
CA LYS A 35 2.28 -23.98 11.94
C LYS A 35 3.05 -22.67 11.75
N GLU A 36 3.30 -22.29 10.50
CA GLU A 36 4.06 -21.09 10.15
C GLU A 36 3.31 -20.27 9.12
N ILE A 37 2.94 -19.06 9.52
CA ILE A 37 2.13 -18.15 8.73
C ILE A 37 2.95 -16.89 8.45
N ILE A 38 3.11 -16.58 7.17
CA ILE A 38 3.78 -15.38 6.71
C ILE A 38 2.73 -14.43 6.13
N ILE A 39 2.78 -13.17 6.53
CA ILE A 39 1.93 -12.13 5.96
C ILE A 39 2.78 -11.20 5.08
N LEU A 40 2.29 -10.89 3.89
CA LEU A 40 2.98 -10.06 2.91
C LEU A 40 2.08 -8.91 2.45
N PRO A 41 2.49 -7.65 2.70
CA PRO A 41 1.82 -6.49 2.12
C PRO A 41 2.21 -6.29 0.65
N SER A 42 1.53 -5.37 -0.02
CA SER A 42 1.90 -4.92 -1.37
C SER A 42 3.34 -4.41 -1.43
N PRO A 43 4.08 -4.68 -2.51
CA PRO A 43 5.47 -4.25 -2.66
C PRO A 43 5.63 -2.72 -2.66
N TYR A 44 6.65 -2.23 -1.99
CA TYR A 44 7.03 -0.82 -2.01
C TYR A 44 8.56 -0.66 -1.90
N LEU A 45 9.09 0.50 -2.30
CA LEU A 45 10.51 0.81 -2.16
C LEU A 45 10.81 1.26 -0.71
N SER A 46 10.63 2.52 -0.39
CA SER A 46 10.86 3.08 0.94
C SER A 46 9.58 3.61 1.58
N ILE A 47 8.68 4.20 0.79
CA ILE A 47 7.42 4.75 1.29
C ILE A 47 6.32 3.70 1.18
N PRO A 48 5.65 3.34 2.28
CA PRO A 48 4.55 2.37 2.23
C PRO A 48 3.37 2.88 1.39
N THR A 49 2.57 1.95 0.89
CA THR A 49 1.27 2.23 0.27
C THR A 49 0.17 2.19 1.34
N ALA A 50 -1.05 2.58 0.99
CA ALA A 50 -2.19 2.48 1.91
C ALA A 50 -2.46 1.03 2.34
N SER A 51 -2.29 0.06 1.42
CA SER A 51 -2.48 -1.36 1.72
C SER A 51 -1.48 -1.92 2.75
N ASN A 52 -0.29 -1.31 2.90
CA ASN A 52 0.64 -1.68 3.97
C ASN A 52 0.06 -1.35 5.36
N PHE A 53 -0.64 -0.23 5.51
CA PHE A 53 -1.33 0.10 6.76
C PHE A 53 -2.50 -0.85 7.03
N LEU A 54 -3.25 -1.22 6.00
CA LEU A 54 -4.30 -2.25 6.09
C LEU A 54 -3.69 -3.58 6.58
N CYS A 55 -2.61 -4.03 5.94
CA CYS A 55 -1.89 -5.25 6.31
C CYS A 55 -1.39 -5.22 7.76
N TYR A 56 -0.86 -4.08 8.23
CA TYR A 56 -0.41 -3.92 9.60
C TYR A 56 -1.54 -4.16 10.62
N TYR A 57 -2.72 -3.56 10.43
CA TYR A 57 -3.85 -3.74 11.34
C TYR A 57 -4.48 -5.13 11.20
N PHE A 58 -4.55 -5.68 9.99
CA PHE A 58 -4.98 -7.05 9.74
C PHE A 58 -4.10 -8.06 10.50
N LYS A 59 -2.76 -7.92 10.42
CA LYS A 59 -1.80 -8.75 11.14
C LYS A 59 -2.01 -8.69 12.65
N LYS A 60 -2.33 -7.53 13.23
CA LYS A 60 -2.64 -7.41 14.66
C LYS A 60 -3.85 -8.28 15.05
N ARG A 61 -4.92 -8.25 14.24
CA ARG A 61 -6.11 -9.07 14.45
C ARG A 61 -5.80 -10.56 14.28
N LEU A 62 -5.09 -10.91 13.22
CA LEU A 62 -4.64 -12.26 12.95
C LEU A 62 -3.83 -12.82 14.12
N ASN A 63 -2.84 -12.09 14.60
CA ASN A 63 -2.01 -12.55 15.72
C ASN A 63 -2.78 -12.69 17.03
N SER A 64 -3.79 -11.86 17.26
CA SER A 64 -4.69 -12.02 18.41
C SER A 64 -5.54 -13.30 18.30
N PHE A 65 -6.00 -13.63 17.08
CA PHE A 65 -6.71 -14.89 16.83
C PHE A 65 -5.80 -16.11 17.00
N LEU A 66 -4.60 -16.07 16.44
CA LEU A 66 -3.62 -17.15 16.54
C LEU A 66 -3.23 -17.42 18.01
N TYR A 67 -3.02 -16.36 18.79
CA TYR A 67 -2.75 -16.45 20.21
C TYR A 67 -3.89 -17.16 20.98
N LYS A 68 -5.15 -16.79 20.71
CA LYS A 68 -6.33 -17.42 21.34
C LYS A 68 -6.45 -18.91 21.02
N ASN A 69 -5.88 -19.36 19.92
CA ASN A 69 -5.88 -20.74 19.46
C ASN A 69 -4.56 -21.49 19.75
N ASN A 70 -3.66 -20.91 20.56
CA ASN A 70 -2.35 -21.47 20.89
C ASN A 70 -1.45 -21.73 19.68
N ILE A 71 -1.57 -20.90 18.65
CA ILE A 71 -0.75 -20.94 17.42
C ILE A 71 0.28 -19.82 17.48
N LYS A 72 1.46 -20.09 16.94
CA LYS A 72 2.54 -19.09 16.82
C LYS A 72 2.06 -17.90 16.01
N ALA A 73 2.42 -16.69 16.43
CA ALA A 73 2.10 -15.46 15.71
C ALA A 73 2.65 -15.48 14.28
N SER A 74 1.91 -14.89 13.35
CA SER A 74 2.38 -14.68 11.97
C SER A 74 3.56 -13.73 11.94
N VAL A 75 4.46 -13.96 11.00
CA VAL A 75 5.64 -13.12 10.76
C VAL A 75 5.44 -12.37 9.43
N GLU A 76 5.89 -11.13 9.37
CA GLU A 76 5.83 -10.34 8.14
C GLU A 76 7.07 -10.56 7.29
N SER A 77 6.86 -10.74 5.99
CA SER A 77 7.90 -10.67 4.98
C SER A 77 7.55 -9.58 3.97
N LYS A 78 8.50 -9.22 3.14
CA LYS A 78 8.35 -8.15 2.16
C LYS A 78 8.79 -8.63 0.77
N ILE A 79 8.02 -8.25 -0.24
CA ILE A 79 8.51 -8.24 -1.61
C ILE A 79 9.17 -6.89 -1.83
N TYR A 80 10.47 -6.90 -2.05
CA TYR A 80 11.24 -5.68 -2.32
C TYR A 80 11.05 -5.27 -3.77
N ARG A 81 10.94 -3.97 -3.96
CA ARG A 81 10.79 -3.34 -5.25
C ARG A 81 11.92 -2.32 -5.43
N ASN A 82 12.66 -2.41 -6.53
CA ASN A 82 13.83 -1.56 -6.74
C ASN A 82 13.55 -0.25 -7.48
N GLN A 83 12.33 -0.09 -8.02
CA GLN A 83 11.97 1.11 -8.78
C GLN A 83 10.70 1.78 -8.22
N THR A 84 10.58 3.07 -8.48
CA THR A 84 9.37 3.85 -8.22
C THR A 84 8.85 4.43 -9.53
N TYR A 85 7.53 4.66 -9.61
CA TYR A 85 6.89 5.24 -10.79
C TYR A 85 6.25 6.58 -10.46
N VAL A 86 6.31 7.49 -11.42
CA VAL A 86 5.60 8.78 -11.37
C VAL A 86 4.10 8.57 -11.56
N THR A 87 3.72 7.69 -12.48
CA THR A 87 2.33 7.44 -12.84
C THR A 87 1.52 6.88 -11.69
N ASP A 88 0.32 7.41 -11.47
CA ASP A 88 -0.64 6.82 -10.55
C ASP A 88 -1.21 5.53 -11.15
N TYR A 89 -0.99 4.42 -10.45
CA TYR A 89 -1.41 3.09 -10.85
C TYR A 89 -2.93 2.97 -11.08
N GLY A 90 -3.73 3.75 -10.35
CA GLY A 90 -5.18 3.79 -10.50
C GLY A 90 -5.66 4.33 -11.85
N ASN A 91 -4.79 5.04 -12.59
CA ASN A 91 -5.11 5.58 -13.92
C ASN A 91 -4.85 4.60 -15.08
N LEU A 92 -4.28 3.44 -14.80
CA LEU A 92 -3.83 2.48 -15.80
C LEU A 92 -4.82 1.32 -15.97
N ASP A 93 -4.93 0.82 -17.19
CA ASP A 93 -5.65 -0.44 -17.50
C ASP A 93 -4.78 -1.67 -17.15
N PHE A 94 -5.28 -2.87 -17.43
CA PHE A 94 -4.56 -4.11 -17.09
C PHE A 94 -3.23 -4.23 -17.84
N GLU A 95 -3.22 -3.99 -19.15
CA GLU A 95 -2.01 -4.15 -19.99
C GLU A 95 -0.96 -3.12 -19.62
N GLU A 96 -1.38 -1.86 -19.40
CA GLU A 96 -0.52 -0.78 -18.94
C GLU A 96 0.08 -1.09 -17.56
N ARG A 97 -0.72 -1.63 -16.63
CA ARG A 97 -0.25 -2.05 -15.30
C ARG A 97 0.77 -3.18 -15.41
N VAL A 98 0.48 -4.22 -16.19
CA VAL A 98 1.40 -5.35 -16.38
C VAL A 98 2.69 -4.89 -17.05
N LYS A 99 2.64 -4.05 -18.08
CA LYS A 99 3.81 -3.50 -18.77
C LYS A 99 4.67 -2.65 -17.83
N LEU A 100 4.05 -1.79 -17.01
CA LEU A 100 4.74 -0.97 -16.03
C LEU A 100 5.50 -1.83 -15.02
N ILE A 101 4.87 -2.91 -14.54
CA ILE A 101 5.42 -3.80 -13.53
C ILE A 101 6.45 -4.78 -14.14
N SER A 102 6.31 -5.16 -15.42
CA SER A 102 7.18 -6.15 -16.05
C SER A 102 8.64 -5.71 -16.16
N ASN A 103 8.88 -4.40 -16.15
CA ASN A 103 10.21 -3.81 -16.18
C ASN A 103 10.80 -3.58 -14.77
N ASP A 104 10.05 -3.91 -13.74
CA ASP A 104 10.48 -3.75 -12.36
C ASP A 104 11.29 -4.97 -11.89
N THR A 105 12.27 -4.74 -11.03
CA THR A 105 13.05 -5.79 -10.41
C THR A 105 12.52 -6.02 -9.00
N TYR A 106 12.04 -7.23 -8.76
CA TYR A 106 11.55 -7.65 -7.46
C TYR A 106 12.53 -8.62 -6.81
N TYR A 107 12.63 -8.55 -5.50
CA TYR A 107 13.34 -9.52 -4.68
C TYR A 107 12.45 -10.04 -3.58
N ILE A 108 12.49 -11.34 -3.33
CA ILE A 108 11.78 -12.01 -2.25
C ILE A 108 12.76 -12.97 -1.54
N ASP A 109 12.68 -13.00 -0.22
CA ASP A 109 13.44 -13.98 0.55
C ASP A 109 12.75 -15.35 0.43
N LYS A 110 13.17 -16.12 -0.56
CA LYS A 110 12.63 -17.44 -0.86
C LYS A 110 12.73 -18.38 0.33
N ASP A 111 13.90 -18.47 0.96
CA ASP A 111 14.15 -19.46 2.01
C ASP A 111 13.27 -19.17 3.23
N PHE A 112 13.00 -17.90 3.49
CA PHE A 112 12.13 -17.48 4.59
C PHE A 112 10.65 -17.84 4.38
N ILE A 113 10.15 -17.78 3.14
CA ILE A 113 8.71 -17.98 2.85
C ILE A 113 8.37 -19.37 2.32
N ASN A 114 9.38 -20.15 1.89
CA ASN A 114 9.19 -21.45 1.23
C ASN A 114 8.52 -22.47 2.16
N ASN A 115 7.60 -23.26 1.63
CA ASN A 115 6.83 -24.29 2.32
C ASN A 115 5.96 -23.78 3.50
N LYS A 116 5.57 -22.51 3.47
CA LYS A 116 4.73 -21.89 4.51
C LYS A 116 3.38 -21.44 3.93
N LEU A 117 2.45 -21.13 4.84
CA LEU A 117 1.23 -20.41 4.46
C LEU A 117 1.57 -18.92 4.33
N CYS A 118 1.46 -18.40 3.10
CA CYS A 118 1.70 -17.00 2.79
C CYS A 118 0.38 -16.28 2.49
N ILE A 119 0.07 -15.24 3.26
CA ILE A 119 -1.14 -14.42 3.13
C ILE A 119 -0.74 -13.07 2.54
N PHE A 120 -1.15 -12.82 1.31
CA PHE A 120 -0.94 -11.55 0.61
C PHE A 120 -2.14 -10.64 0.84
N VAL A 121 -1.93 -9.49 1.47
CA VAL A 121 -3.00 -8.55 1.82
C VAL A 121 -2.88 -7.30 0.96
N ASP A 122 -3.96 -6.98 0.26
CA ASP A 122 -4.09 -5.73 -0.51
C ASP A 122 -5.48 -5.12 -0.32
N ASP A 123 -5.66 -3.88 -0.73
CA ASP A 123 -6.90 -3.14 -0.46
C ASP A 123 -8.00 -3.43 -1.49
N ILE A 124 -7.69 -3.43 -2.79
CA ILE A 124 -8.71 -3.64 -3.82
C ILE A 124 -8.18 -4.43 -5.01
N LYS A 125 -8.96 -5.41 -5.46
CA LYS A 125 -8.72 -6.15 -6.70
C LYS A 125 -9.58 -5.58 -7.82
N ILE A 126 -8.98 -4.84 -8.73
CA ILE A 126 -9.65 -4.26 -9.91
C ILE A 126 -9.46 -5.19 -11.12
N THR A 127 -8.22 -5.35 -11.55
CA THR A 127 -7.86 -6.13 -12.74
C THR A 127 -7.22 -7.48 -12.42
N GLY A 128 -6.75 -7.67 -11.18
CA GLY A 128 -5.94 -8.82 -10.77
C GLY A 128 -4.46 -8.73 -11.17
N SER A 129 -4.00 -7.60 -11.72
CA SER A 129 -2.61 -7.43 -12.16
C SER A 129 -1.60 -7.57 -11.01
N HIS A 130 -1.95 -7.14 -9.79
CA HIS A 130 -1.11 -7.33 -8.61
C HIS A 130 -0.92 -8.82 -8.28
N GLU A 131 -2.00 -9.58 -8.20
CA GLU A 131 -1.96 -11.03 -7.97
C GLU A 131 -1.18 -11.77 -9.08
N HIS A 132 -1.41 -11.40 -10.35
CA HIS A 132 -0.64 -11.93 -11.47
C HIS A 132 0.86 -11.68 -11.31
N THR A 133 1.25 -10.48 -10.89
CA THR A 133 2.66 -10.11 -10.65
C THR A 133 3.27 -10.91 -9.52
N VAL A 134 2.57 -11.04 -8.39
CA VAL A 134 3.05 -11.82 -7.25
C VAL A 134 3.23 -13.28 -7.65
N ASN A 135 2.26 -13.88 -8.35
CA ASN A 135 2.38 -15.25 -8.86
C ASN A 135 3.56 -15.43 -9.81
N LYS A 136 3.82 -14.45 -10.69
CA LYS A 136 5.02 -14.45 -11.55
C LYS A 136 6.31 -14.45 -10.73
N ILE A 137 6.39 -13.63 -9.68
CA ILE A 137 7.56 -13.56 -8.78
C ILE A 137 7.76 -14.90 -8.07
N LEU A 138 6.71 -15.45 -7.46
CA LEU A 138 6.75 -16.74 -6.78
C LEU A 138 7.26 -17.86 -7.70
N ASN A 139 6.76 -17.90 -8.93
CA ASN A 139 7.21 -18.86 -9.95
C ASN A 139 8.66 -18.63 -10.36
N GLN A 140 9.07 -17.39 -10.57
CA GLN A 140 10.46 -17.04 -10.95
C GLN A 140 11.47 -17.47 -9.89
N TYR A 141 11.12 -17.36 -8.62
CA TYR A 141 11.95 -17.79 -7.49
C TYR A 141 11.73 -19.26 -7.11
N ASN A 142 10.84 -20.00 -7.79
CA ASN A 142 10.45 -21.36 -7.44
C ASN A 142 10.06 -21.52 -5.97
N VAL A 143 9.22 -20.62 -5.47
CA VAL A 143 8.67 -20.69 -4.09
C VAL A 143 7.55 -21.70 -4.06
N GLN A 144 7.61 -22.62 -3.10
CA GLN A 144 6.56 -23.59 -2.82
C GLN A 144 5.81 -23.20 -1.55
N GLY A 145 4.55 -23.57 -1.43
CA GLY A 145 3.74 -23.28 -0.23
C GLY A 145 2.26 -23.09 -0.55
N ASN A 146 1.52 -22.68 0.46
CA ASN A 146 0.11 -22.31 0.31
C ASN A 146 0.01 -20.79 0.21
N PHE A 147 -0.63 -20.30 -0.84
CA PHE A 147 -0.74 -18.85 -1.11
C PHE A 147 -2.20 -18.43 -1.06
N VAL A 148 -2.52 -17.47 -0.21
CA VAL A 148 -3.86 -16.88 -0.06
C VAL A 148 -3.77 -15.38 -0.35
N PHE A 149 -4.60 -14.90 -1.28
CA PHE A 149 -4.71 -13.48 -1.61
C PHE A 149 -5.97 -12.92 -0.98
N VAL A 150 -5.81 -11.87 -0.18
CA VAL A 150 -6.87 -11.26 0.61
C VAL A 150 -7.04 -9.80 0.20
N TYR A 151 -8.25 -9.45 -0.22
CA TYR A 151 -8.61 -8.11 -0.69
C TYR A 151 -9.81 -7.58 0.12
N PHE A 152 -9.74 -6.32 0.53
CA PHE A 152 -10.88 -5.66 1.19
C PHE A 152 -12.08 -5.52 0.24
N ALA A 153 -11.82 -5.30 -1.04
CA ALA A 153 -12.85 -5.19 -2.07
C ALA A 153 -12.40 -5.76 -3.41
N GLU A 154 -13.35 -6.18 -4.24
CA GLU A 154 -13.10 -6.62 -5.61
C GLU A 154 -14.09 -5.97 -6.59
N LEU A 155 -13.62 -5.56 -7.76
CA LEU A 155 -14.45 -5.15 -8.88
C LEU A 155 -15.01 -6.40 -9.59
N ILE A 156 -16.22 -6.76 -9.24
CA ILE A 156 -16.89 -7.96 -9.79
C ILE A 156 -17.35 -7.72 -11.23
N ASN A 157 -17.94 -6.55 -11.51
CA ASN A 157 -18.43 -6.24 -12.85
C ASN A 157 -17.28 -5.81 -13.78
N LYS A 158 -16.82 -6.74 -14.61
CA LYS A 158 -15.70 -6.55 -15.54
C LYS A 158 -16.03 -5.65 -16.75
N THR A 159 -17.28 -5.22 -16.93
CA THR A 159 -17.64 -4.22 -17.95
C THR A 159 -17.32 -2.80 -17.53
N ILE A 160 -17.09 -2.56 -16.23
CA ILE A 160 -16.67 -1.27 -15.71
C ILE A 160 -15.19 -1.08 -15.99
N HIS A 161 -14.84 0.08 -16.56
CA HIS A 161 -13.44 0.39 -16.87
C HIS A 161 -12.58 0.48 -15.61
N PRO A 162 -11.36 -0.10 -15.58
CA PRO A 162 -10.47 -0.10 -14.41
C PRO A 162 -10.17 1.27 -13.78
N LYS A 163 -10.24 2.35 -14.55
CA LYS A 163 -10.09 3.74 -14.05
C LYS A 163 -11.13 4.15 -13.00
N ILE A 164 -12.18 3.35 -12.79
CA ILE A 164 -13.12 3.56 -11.67
C ILE A 164 -12.40 3.58 -10.31
N GLU A 165 -11.29 2.86 -10.18
CA GLU A 165 -10.45 2.92 -8.98
C GLU A 165 -10.02 4.35 -8.66
N ASN A 166 -9.64 5.12 -9.69
CA ASN A 166 -9.22 6.50 -9.50
C ASN A 166 -10.35 7.39 -8.98
N HIS A 167 -11.58 7.16 -9.45
CA HIS A 167 -12.75 7.87 -8.91
C HIS A 167 -12.91 7.64 -7.41
N TYR A 168 -12.79 6.40 -6.93
CA TYR A 168 -12.87 6.09 -5.50
C TYR A 168 -11.67 6.63 -4.71
N ASN A 169 -10.48 6.59 -5.31
CA ASN A 169 -9.28 7.12 -4.68
C ASN A 169 -9.40 8.61 -4.34
N TYR A 170 -9.95 9.42 -5.27
CA TYR A 170 -10.03 10.88 -5.14
C TYR A 170 -11.43 11.38 -4.75
N PHE A 171 -12.35 10.51 -4.34
CA PHE A 171 -13.74 10.89 -4.06
C PHE A 171 -13.86 11.99 -3.00
N ALA A 172 -13.09 11.90 -1.92
CA ALA A 172 -13.14 12.83 -0.79
C ALA A 172 -11.98 13.82 -0.74
N VAL A 173 -10.97 13.69 -1.61
CA VAL A 173 -9.79 14.56 -1.67
C VAL A 173 -9.80 15.26 -3.03
N LYS A 174 -10.19 16.53 -3.06
CA LYS A 174 -10.43 17.29 -4.29
C LYS A 174 -9.52 18.52 -4.44
N ASN A 175 -9.02 19.05 -3.34
CA ASN A 175 -8.24 20.28 -3.30
C ASN A 175 -7.12 20.17 -2.26
N VAL A 176 -6.31 21.22 -2.16
CA VAL A 176 -5.18 21.27 -1.24
C VAL A 176 -5.62 21.38 0.23
N GLU A 177 -6.75 22.02 0.49
CA GLU A 177 -7.32 22.17 1.82
C GLU A 177 -7.69 20.81 2.43
N ASP A 178 -8.27 19.91 1.64
CA ASP A 178 -8.58 18.54 2.09
C ASP A 178 -7.30 17.80 2.55
N ILE A 179 -6.17 18.05 1.87
CA ILE A 179 -4.87 17.46 2.21
C ILE A 179 -4.31 18.09 3.49
N ILE A 180 -4.38 19.41 3.64
CA ILE A 180 -3.92 20.13 4.84
C ILE A 180 -4.71 19.63 6.06
N ASP A 181 -6.03 19.55 5.96
CA ASP A 181 -6.90 19.05 7.02
C ASP A 181 -6.55 17.61 7.41
N LEU A 182 -6.26 16.78 6.41
CA LEU A 182 -5.89 15.38 6.63
C LEU A 182 -4.53 15.26 7.34
N ILE A 183 -3.51 16.00 6.89
CA ILE A 183 -2.16 15.97 7.48
C ILE A 183 -2.18 16.40 8.95
N ASN A 184 -3.05 17.34 9.29
CA ASN A 184 -3.21 17.84 10.66
C ASN A 184 -3.98 16.89 11.61
N ARG A 185 -4.52 15.78 11.11
CA ARG A 185 -5.20 14.77 11.96
C ARG A 185 -4.18 13.91 12.71
N SER A 186 -4.51 13.56 13.95
CA SER A 186 -3.65 12.70 14.80
C SER A 186 -3.43 11.30 14.24
N TYR A 187 -4.33 10.82 13.40
CA TYR A 187 -4.26 9.49 12.78
C TYR A 187 -3.63 9.49 11.38
N PHE A 188 -3.11 10.64 10.94
CA PHE A 188 -2.46 10.76 9.65
C PHE A 188 -1.09 10.11 9.63
N GLN A 189 -0.76 9.45 8.51
CA GLN A 189 0.57 8.98 8.18
C GLN A 189 0.80 9.07 6.67
N TYR A 190 1.97 9.56 6.28
CA TYR A 190 2.36 9.62 4.88
C TYR A 190 2.40 8.23 4.23
N ASN A 191 1.95 8.18 2.98
CA ASN A 191 2.11 7.04 2.08
C ASN A 191 2.49 7.53 0.67
N THR A 192 2.79 6.59 -0.21
CA THR A 192 3.20 6.88 -1.59
C THR A 192 2.23 7.81 -2.33
N ARG A 193 0.91 7.65 -2.14
CA ARG A 193 -0.10 8.42 -2.88
C ARG A 193 -0.10 9.88 -2.48
N ILE A 194 -0.21 10.18 -1.20
CA ILE A 194 -0.28 11.56 -0.73
C ILE A 194 1.03 12.31 -1.01
N ILE A 195 2.19 11.66 -0.87
CA ILE A 195 3.47 12.29 -1.19
C ILE A 195 3.54 12.65 -2.67
N LYS A 196 3.17 11.73 -3.57
CA LYS A 196 3.10 12.03 -5.00
C LYS A 196 2.11 13.14 -5.34
N PHE A 197 0.97 13.16 -4.67
CA PHE A 197 -0.02 14.23 -4.84
C PHE A 197 0.57 15.59 -4.46
N ILE A 198 1.18 15.68 -3.26
CA ILE A 198 1.80 16.92 -2.77
C ILE A 198 2.92 17.39 -3.71
N LEU A 199 3.82 16.48 -4.11
CA LEU A 199 4.97 16.83 -4.95
C LEU A 199 4.60 17.22 -6.39
N LYS A 200 3.34 16.98 -6.83
CA LYS A 200 2.78 17.40 -8.13
C LYS A 200 2.00 18.71 -8.09
N LEU A 201 1.81 19.29 -6.91
CA LEU A 201 1.11 20.58 -6.81
C LEU A 201 1.88 21.68 -7.53
N GLU A 202 1.14 22.63 -8.12
CA GLU A 202 1.70 23.87 -8.63
C GLU A 202 2.35 24.67 -7.49
N GLU A 203 3.35 25.48 -7.80
CA GLU A 203 4.21 26.19 -6.83
C GLU A 203 3.41 26.95 -5.76
N GLU A 204 2.36 27.66 -6.16
CA GLU A 204 1.51 28.43 -5.23
C GLU A 204 0.79 27.51 -4.23
N GLN A 205 0.16 26.44 -4.72
CA GLN A 205 -0.56 25.47 -3.90
C GLN A 205 0.40 24.69 -3.00
N PHE A 206 1.57 24.33 -3.51
CA PHE A 206 2.62 23.66 -2.75
C PHE A 206 3.12 24.53 -1.60
N SER A 207 3.45 25.79 -1.88
CA SER A 207 3.90 26.77 -0.87
C SER A 207 2.84 27.00 0.20
N TYR A 208 1.57 27.09 -0.20
CA TYR A 208 0.46 27.22 0.74
C TYR A 208 0.35 25.99 1.66
N LEU A 209 0.42 24.78 1.10
CA LEU A 209 0.38 23.53 1.87
C LEU A 209 1.54 23.44 2.86
N ILE A 210 2.78 23.67 2.39
CA ILE A 210 3.98 23.58 3.24
C ILE A 210 3.92 24.56 4.41
N ASN A 211 3.39 25.76 4.20
CA ASN A 211 3.22 26.75 5.26
C ASN A 211 2.06 26.45 6.23
N SER A 212 1.14 25.58 5.84
CA SER A 212 -0.07 25.22 6.61
C SER A 212 0.06 23.94 7.43
N ILE A 213 1.14 23.18 7.26
CA ILE A 213 1.39 21.93 8.00
C ILE A 213 2.50 22.08 9.05
N PRO A 214 2.51 21.26 10.11
CA PRO A 214 3.53 21.29 11.16
C PRO A 214 4.94 21.02 10.62
N ILE A 215 5.95 21.58 11.27
CA ILE A 215 7.36 21.46 10.86
C ILE A 215 7.85 19.99 10.85
N ASP A 216 7.44 19.20 11.82
CA ASP A 216 7.75 17.77 11.87
C ASP A 216 7.17 17.01 10.66
N LYS A 217 5.99 17.40 10.18
CA LYS A 217 5.37 16.85 8.97
C LYS A 217 6.10 17.28 7.68
N ARG A 218 6.61 18.49 7.62
CA ARG A 218 7.46 18.94 6.50
C ARG A 218 8.74 18.12 6.44
N ASN A 219 9.42 17.98 7.57
CA ASN A 219 10.65 17.20 7.68
C ASN A 219 10.41 15.73 7.32
N GLU A 220 9.32 15.12 7.81
CA GLU A 220 8.92 13.77 7.46
C GLU A 220 8.68 13.63 5.94
N LEU A 221 7.94 14.56 5.32
CA LEU A 221 7.70 14.59 3.87
C LEU A 221 9.01 14.63 3.07
N PHE A 222 9.94 15.52 3.45
CA PHE A 222 11.24 15.63 2.80
C PHE A 222 12.03 14.33 2.90
N HIS A 223 12.20 13.79 4.10
CA HIS A 223 12.97 12.56 4.32
C HIS A 223 12.40 11.36 3.57
N LEU A 224 11.08 11.24 3.54
CA LEU A 224 10.41 10.18 2.78
C LEU A 224 10.61 10.36 1.26
N ALA A 225 10.48 11.58 0.74
CA ALA A 225 10.68 11.87 -0.66
C ALA A 225 12.11 11.54 -1.12
N VAL A 226 13.12 11.96 -0.34
CA VAL A 226 14.52 11.65 -0.62
C VAL A 226 14.80 10.15 -0.52
N SER A 227 14.30 9.48 0.52
CA SER A 227 14.47 8.03 0.71
C SER A 227 13.86 7.19 -0.41
N ASN A 228 12.89 7.74 -1.14
CA ASN A 228 12.24 7.08 -2.29
C ASN A 228 12.81 7.54 -3.64
N ASN A 229 13.93 8.28 -3.64
CA ASN A 229 14.60 8.84 -4.81
C ASN A 229 13.72 9.82 -5.64
N TYR A 230 12.71 10.43 -5.03
CA TYR A 230 11.84 11.37 -5.73
C TYR A 230 12.56 12.67 -6.14
N HIS A 231 13.64 13.04 -5.45
CA HIS A 231 14.51 14.16 -5.82
C HIS A 231 15.23 13.94 -7.18
N GLN A 232 15.23 12.72 -7.72
CA GLN A 232 15.77 12.40 -9.04
C GLN A 232 14.72 12.45 -10.16
N ILE A 233 13.45 12.71 -9.81
CA ILE A 233 12.33 12.77 -10.75
C ILE A 233 12.05 14.23 -11.07
N ALA A 234 12.20 14.63 -12.34
CA ALA A 234 12.08 16.02 -12.79
C ALA A 234 10.77 16.69 -12.35
N GLU A 235 9.64 15.96 -12.37
CA GLU A 235 8.33 16.47 -11.92
C GLU A 235 8.28 16.86 -10.44
N TYR A 236 9.19 16.38 -9.60
CA TYR A 236 9.15 16.54 -8.14
C TYR A 236 10.28 17.44 -7.61
N GLN A 237 11.34 17.64 -8.40
CA GLN A 237 12.56 18.33 -7.96
C GLN A 237 12.28 19.71 -7.37
N ASN A 238 11.57 20.55 -8.11
CA ASN A 238 11.29 21.91 -7.70
C ASN A 238 10.60 21.99 -6.32
N ASN A 239 9.58 21.15 -6.12
CA ASN A 239 8.84 21.14 -4.86
C ASN A 239 9.69 20.59 -3.69
N ILE A 240 10.56 19.61 -3.96
CA ILE A 240 11.47 19.08 -2.92
C ILE A 240 12.51 20.13 -2.50
N GLU A 241 13.06 20.90 -3.44
CA GLU A 241 14.05 21.96 -3.16
C GLU A 241 13.45 23.12 -2.34
N VAL A 242 12.15 23.36 -2.45
CA VAL A 242 11.44 24.39 -1.66
C VAL A 242 11.25 23.98 -0.20
N ILE A 243 11.25 22.67 0.10
CA ILE A 243 11.11 22.19 1.49
C ILE A 243 12.38 22.53 2.24
N LYS A 244 12.34 23.61 3.05
CA LYS A 244 13.44 23.95 3.96
C LYS A 244 13.42 22.99 5.14
N ILE A 245 14.55 22.36 5.40
CA ILE A 245 14.79 21.55 6.59
C ILE A 245 15.48 22.44 7.61
N ASP A 246 14.94 22.52 8.82
CA ASP A 246 15.60 23.16 9.96
C ASP A 246 16.46 22.14 10.72
#